data_ad8f9cd20b9282c4ecc8e69acb5255ab
#
_entry.id   ad8f9cd20b9282c4ecc8e69acb5255ab
#
_cell.length_a   1.000
_cell.length_b   1.000
_cell.length_c   1.000
_cell.angle_alpha   90.00
_cell.angle_beta   90.00
_cell.angle_gamma   90.00
#
_symmetry.space_group_name_H-M   'P 1'
#
loop_
_entity.id
_entity.type
_entity.pdbx_description
1 polymer ?
#
loop_
_entity_poly.entity_id
_entity_poly.type
_entity_poly.pdbx_seq_one_letter_code
_entity_poly.pdbx_strand_id
1 'polypeptide(L)'
;MINTVYELITDVMAKQYPDRVAFRYVAADGKTVVEKTYAQYVQDIRRAVTYFKENIPDIKGKRVGIMSRNCYEYGVNSFGAILAGAVVVTINQKKTWPELEYELGLVEPSLIVNDGIDYGCRPDIEAAYGDKLRPMDAFKDSAPAAVSYTH
;
A
#
# COMPACT_ATOMS: atom_id res chain seq x y z
N MET A 1 -8.90 -23.97 6.27
CA MET A 1 -9.64 -22.69 6.09
C MET A 1 -8.71 -21.54 6.39
N ILE A 2 -8.70 -20.50 5.53
CA ILE A 2 -7.91 -19.29 5.75
C ILE A 2 -8.75 -18.35 6.58
N ASN A 3 -8.21 -17.88 7.71
CA ASN A 3 -8.92 -17.01 8.63
C ASN A 3 -8.36 -15.59 8.71
N THR A 4 -7.15 -15.38 8.21
CA THR A 4 -6.47 -14.08 8.29
C THR A 4 -5.71 -13.76 7.01
N VAL A 5 -5.47 -12.46 6.81
CA VAL A 5 -4.57 -11.98 5.73
C VAL A 5 -3.17 -12.54 5.91
N TYR A 6 -2.71 -12.66 7.14
CA TYR A 6 -1.42 -13.28 7.46
C TYR A 6 -1.31 -14.71 6.91
N GLU A 7 -2.30 -15.57 7.20
CA GLU A 7 -2.34 -16.96 6.69
C GLU A 7 -2.40 -16.99 5.15
N LEU A 8 -3.19 -16.12 4.53
CA LEU A 8 -3.25 -16.01 3.08
C LEU A 8 -1.86 -15.76 2.49
N ILE A 9 -1.14 -14.81 3.03
CA ILE A 9 0.16 -14.41 2.51
C ILE A 9 1.24 -15.45 2.82
N THR A 10 1.32 -15.91 4.07
CA THR A 10 2.41 -16.80 4.50
C THR A 10 2.22 -18.26 4.10
N ASP A 11 1.00 -18.75 4.13
CA ASP A 11 0.73 -20.17 3.88
C ASP A 11 0.29 -20.45 2.45
N VAL A 12 -0.57 -19.61 1.87
CA VAL A 12 -1.06 -19.84 0.51
C VAL A 12 -0.11 -19.25 -0.53
N MET A 13 0.13 -17.95 -0.48
CA MET A 13 0.93 -17.29 -1.50
C MET A 13 2.39 -17.71 -1.45
N ALA A 14 2.99 -17.72 -0.26
CA ALA A 14 4.42 -17.98 -0.11
C ALA A 14 4.79 -19.46 -0.17
N LYS A 15 3.92 -20.35 0.32
CA LYS A 15 4.25 -21.78 0.45
C LYS A 15 3.56 -22.66 -0.60
N GLN A 16 2.25 -22.44 -0.85
CA GLN A 16 1.51 -23.31 -1.77
C GLN A 16 1.70 -22.93 -3.24
N TYR A 17 1.75 -21.65 -3.56
CA TYR A 17 1.78 -21.16 -4.94
C TYR A 17 2.88 -20.13 -5.24
N PRO A 18 4.10 -20.29 -4.70
CA PRO A 18 5.13 -19.24 -4.83
C PRO A 18 5.49 -18.90 -6.28
N ASP A 19 5.48 -19.90 -7.17
CA ASP A 19 5.95 -19.76 -8.55
C ASP A 19 4.86 -19.36 -9.54
N ARG A 20 3.60 -19.30 -9.09
CA ARG A 20 2.51 -18.83 -9.95
C ARG A 20 2.54 -17.33 -10.13
N VAL A 21 2.15 -16.87 -11.32
CA VAL A 21 2.00 -15.46 -11.63
C VAL A 21 0.83 -14.89 -10.84
N ALA A 22 1.10 -13.92 -9.97
CA ALA A 22 0.09 -13.20 -9.20
C ALA A 22 -0.43 -11.97 -9.95
N PHE A 23 0.47 -11.27 -10.65
CA PHE A 23 0.15 -10.06 -11.41
C PHE A 23 0.83 -10.09 -12.77
N ARG A 24 0.10 -9.60 -13.76
CA ARG A 24 0.63 -9.29 -15.09
C ARG A 24 0.10 -7.92 -15.50
N TYR A 25 1.00 -7.03 -15.85
CA TYR A 25 0.62 -5.66 -16.22
C TYR A 25 1.62 -5.06 -17.21
N VAL A 26 1.21 -3.98 -17.85
CA VAL A 26 2.08 -3.22 -18.74
C VAL A 26 2.77 -2.13 -17.91
N ALA A 27 4.10 -2.03 -18.05
CA ALA A 27 4.90 -1.02 -17.38
C ALA A 27 4.57 0.41 -17.87
N ALA A 28 5.13 1.41 -17.20
CA ALA A 28 4.90 2.82 -17.52
C ALA A 28 5.31 3.22 -18.95
N ASP A 29 6.20 2.45 -19.60
CA ASP A 29 6.59 2.67 -21.00
C ASP A 29 5.48 2.30 -22.01
N GLY A 30 4.38 1.72 -21.54
CA GLY A 30 3.26 1.29 -22.37
C GLY A 30 3.53 0.06 -23.26
N LYS A 31 4.67 -0.60 -23.10
CA LYS A 31 5.12 -1.69 -23.98
C LYS A 31 5.58 -2.93 -23.22
N THR A 32 6.35 -2.77 -22.16
CA THR A 32 6.93 -3.88 -21.40
C THR A 32 5.88 -4.57 -20.56
N VAL A 33 5.70 -5.87 -20.76
CA VAL A 33 4.86 -6.69 -19.90
C VAL A 33 5.67 -7.14 -18.70
N VAL A 34 5.16 -6.84 -17.51
CA VAL A 34 5.77 -7.24 -16.24
C VAL A 34 4.92 -8.33 -15.61
N GLU A 35 5.58 -9.39 -15.15
CA GLU A 35 4.96 -10.43 -14.35
C GLU A 35 5.57 -10.47 -12.96
N LYS A 36 4.72 -10.62 -11.95
CA LYS A 36 5.13 -10.85 -10.56
C LYS A 36 4.57 -12.18 -10.12
N THR A 37 5.44 -13.07 -9.65
CA THR A 37 5.01 -14.32 -8.99
C THR A 37 4.50 -14.00 -7.59
N TYR A 38 3.79 -14.96 -6.98
CA TYR A 38 3.39 -14.81 -5.57
C TYR A 38 4.61 -14.67 -4.65
N ALA A 39 5.71 -15.38 -4.92
CA ALA A 39 6.94 -15.22 -4.14
C ALA A 39 7.47 -13.79 -4.19
N GLN A 40 7.52 -13.17 -5.38
CA GLN A 40 7.95 -11.79 -5.56
C GLN A 40 6.98 -10.81 -4.88
N TYR A 41 5.69 -11.04 -5.03
CA TYR A 41 4.66 -10.23 -4.38
C TYR A 41 4.79 -10.26 -2.86
N VAL A 42 4.97 -11.43 -2.26
CA VAL A 42 5.18 -11.59 -0.81
C VAL A 42 6.45 -10.86 -0.36
N GLN A 43 7.53 -10.91 -1.13
CA GLN A 43 8.74 -10.16 -0.79
C GLN A 43 8.51 -8.65 -0.80
N ASP A 44 7.78 -8.13 -1.79
CA ASP A 44 7.43 -6.72 -1.84
C ASP A 44 6.48 -6.31 -0.69
N ILE A 45 5.53 -7.17 -0.34
CA ILE A 45 4.68 -6.95 0.84
C ILE A 45 5.55 -6.83 2.11
N ARG A 46 6.53 -7.69 2.27
CA ARG A 46 7.46 -7.65 3.42
C ARG A 46 8.32 -6.37 3.42
N ARG A 47 8.72 -5.86 2.26
CA ARG A 47 9.39 -4.55 2.14
C ARG A 47 8.46 -3.43 2.61
N ALA A 48 7.20 -3.48 2.20
CA ALA A 48 6.21 -2.49 2.63
C ALA A 48 5.98 -2.55 4.15
N VAL A 49 5.96 -3.74 4.75
CA VAL A 49 5.88 -3.88 6.22
C VAL A 49 7.02 -3.14 6.90
N THR A 50 8.26 -3.35 6.45
CA THR A 50 9.44 -2.65 6.97
C THR A 50 9.29 -1.14 6.82
N TYR A 51 8.92 -0.69 5.62
CA TYR A 51 8.75 0.73 5.30
C TYR A 51 7.75 1.39 6.25
N PHE A 52 6.57 0.81 6.41
CA PHE A 52 5.53 1.41 7.25
C PHE A 52 5.92 1.40 8.73
N LYS A 53 6.54 0.34 9.23
CA LYS A 53 7.00 0.29 10.63
C LYS A 53 8.10 1.31 10.93
N GLU A 54 9.00 1.56 9.98
CA GLU A 54 10.07 2.55 10.14
C GLU A 54 9.56 3.99 10.06
N ASN A 55 8.48 4.24 9.31
CA ASN A 55 7.97 5.59 9.04
C ASN A 55 6.75 5.98 9.87
N ILE A 56 6.13 5.05 10.57
CA ILE A 56 4.96 5.31 11.42
C ILE A 56 5.23 4.80 12.83
N PRO A 57 5.59 5.68 13.77
CA PRO A 57 5.74 5.29 15.17
C PRO A 57 4.43 4.72 15.74
N ASP A 58 4.54 3.66 16.57
CA ASP A 58 3.39 3.00 17.21
C ASP A 58 2.28 2.67 16.20
N ILE A 59 2.66 2.01 15.11
CA ILE A 59 1.82 1.83 13.91
C ILE A 59 0.51 1.11 14.17
N LYS A 60 0.41 0.27 15.20
CA LYS A 60 -0.81 -0.50 15.47
C LYS A 60 -2.03 0.41 15.59
N GLY A 61 -3.02 0.19 14.71
CA GLY A 61 -4.26 0.98 14.67
C GLY A 61 -4.13 2.34 13.99
N LYS A 62 -2.93 2.75 13.58
CA LYS A 62 -2.75 3.96 12.77
C LYS A 62 -3.34 3.75 11.38
N ARG A 63 -3.70 4.83 10.71
CA ARG A 63 -4.33 4.77 9.40
C ARG A 63 -3.33 5.11 8.30
N VAL A 64 -3.27 4.24 7.29
CA VAL A 64 -2.53 4.47 6.05
C VAL A 64 -3.54 4.70 4.95
N GLY A 65 -3.53 5.88 4.38
CA GLY A 65 -4.35 6.21 3.22
C GLY A 65 -3.71 5.69 1.93
N ILE A 66 -4.52 5.16 1.02
CA ILE A 66 -4.10 4.84 -0.34
C ILE A 66 -4.94 5.65 -1.30
N MET A 67 -4.27 6.53 -2.03
CA MET A 67 -4.88 7.46 -2.97
C MET A 67 -4.24 7.26 -4.34
N SER A 68 -4.74 6.28 -5.09
CA SER A 68 -4.13 5.83 -6.34
C SER A 68 -5.15 5.17 -7.25
N ARG A 69 -4.88 5.23 -8.55
CA ARG A 69 -5.49 4.29 -9.49
C ARG A 69 -4.98 2.87 -9.23
N ASN A 70 -5.66 1.88 -9.81
CA ASN A 70 -5.26 0.49 -9.67
C ASN A 70 -3.88 0.25 -10.29
N CYS A 71 -2.99 -0.35 -9.51
CA CYS A 71 -1.64 -0.72 -9.92
C CYS A 71 -1.13 -1.86 -9.03
N TYR A 72 -0.01 -2.46 -9.38
CA TYR A 72 0.64 -3.52 -8.60
C TYR A 72 0.91 -3.07 -7.16
N GLU A 73 1.48 -1.87 -7.01
CA GLU A 73 1.87 -1.30 -5.72
C GLU A 73 0.67 -1.08 -4.79
N TYR A 74 -0.53 -0.94 -5.34
CA TYR A 74 -1.75 -0.83 -4.54
C TYR A 74 -1.95 -2.07 -3.66
N GLY A 75 -1.80 -3.26 -4.25
CA GLY A 75 -1.88 -4.52 -3.52
C GLY A 75 -0.75 -4.71 -2.53
N VAL A 76 0.47 -4.31 -2.89
CA VAL A 76 1.64 -4.37 -2.00
C VAL A 76 1.44 -3.51 -0.76
N ASN A 77 1.07 -2.25 -0.95
CA ASN A 77 0.86 -1.31 0.16
C ASN A 77 -0.32 -1.72 1.05
N SER A 78 -1.40 -2.20 0.45
CA SER A 78 -2.58 -2.65 1.21
C SER A 78 -2.22 -3.76 2.19
N PHE A 79 -1.62 -4.83 1.70
CA PHE A 79 -1.25 -5.95 2.57
C PHE A 79 -0.07 -5.61 3.48
N GLY A 80 0.90 -4.84 2.99
CA GLY A 80 2.03 -4.42 3.81
C GLY A 80 1.60 -3.59 5.02
N ALA A 81 0.71 -2.64 4.83
CA ALA A 81 0.18 -1.82 5.92
C ALA A 81 -0.63 -2.65 6.93
N ILE A 82 -1.49 -3.56 6.44
CA ILE A 82 -2.27 -4.46 7.30
C ILE A 82 -1.34 -5.35 8.14
N LEU A 83 -0.35 -5.98 7.53
CA LEU A 83 0.60 -6.84 8.25
C LEU A 83 1.51 -6.06 9.21
N ALA A 84 1.75 -4.78 8.95
CA ALA A 84 2.46 -3.89 9.86
C ALA A 84 1.62 -3.48 11.07
N GLY A 85 0.32 -3.75 11.07
CA GLY A 85 -0.62 -3.42 12.14
C GLY A 85 -1.46 -2.17 11.91
N ALA A 86 -1.36 -1.54 10.75
CA ALA A 86 -2.14 -0.37 10.38
C ALA A 86 -3.54 -0.73 9.88
N VAL A 87 -4.40 0.26 9.84
CA VAL A 87 -5.70 0.23 9.16
C VAL A 87 -5.52 0.89 7.79
N VAL A 88 -5.88 0.19 6.74
CA VAL A 88 -5.85 0.73 5.37
C VAL A 88 -7.15 1.46 5.07
N VAL A 89 -7.03 2.68 4.55
CA VAL A 89 -8.16 3.49 4.11
C VAL A 89 -7.97 3.84 2.64
N THR A 90 -8.89 3.38 1.81
CA THR A 90 -8.90 3.72 0.38
C THR A 90 -9.58 5.06 0.17
N ILE A 91 -8.93 5.95 -0.57
CA ILE A 91 -9.38 7.33 -0.77
C ILE A 91 -9.61 7.56 -2.26
N ASN A 92 -10.82 7.98 -2.61
CA ASN A 92 -11.13 8.33 -3.99
C ASN A 92 -10.67 9.76 -4.30
N GLN A 93 -9.53 9.88 -4.98
CA GLN A 93 -8.92 11.17 -5.32
C GLN A 93 -9.67 11.98 -6.39
N LYS A 94 -10.73 11.42 -6.99
CA LYS A 94 -11.55 12.12 -8.01
C LYS A 94 -12.66 12.98 -7.41
N LYS A 95 -12.78 13.01 -6.09
CA LYS A 95 -13.73 13.85 -5.38
C LYS A 95 -13.30 15.31 -5.39
N THR A 96 -14.25 16.21 -5.07
CA THR A 96 -13.94 17.62 -4.85
C THR A 96 -13.11 17.83 -3.59
N TRP A 97 -12.40 18.96 -3.50
CA TRP A 97 -11.60 19.23 -2.31
C TRP A 97 -12.42 19.27 -1.01
N PRO A 98 -13.60 19.92 -0.93
CA PRO A 98 -14.39 19.90 0.29
C PRO A 98 -14.75 18.47 0.75
N GLU A 99 -15.04 17.55 -0.17
CA GLU A 99 -15.33 16.16 0.15
C GLU A 99 -14.08 15.42 0.65
N LEU A 100 -12.94 15.62 -0.02
CA LEU A 100 -11.66 15.02 0.39
C LEU A 100 -11.20 15.57 1.74
N GLU A 101 -11.30 16.87 1.94
CA GLU A 101 -10.92 17.51 3.21
C GLU A 101 -11.73 16.94 4.37
N TYR A 102 -13.04 16.77 4.19
CA TYR A 102 -13.91 16.18 5.19
C TYR A 102 -13.51 14.72 5.50
N GLU A 103 -13.34 13.91 4.48
CA GLU A 103 -12.95 12.49 4.66
C GLU A 103 -11.57 12.34 5.31
N LEU A 104 -10.58 13.07 4.83
CA LEU A 104 -9.23 13.05 5.40
C LEU A 104 -9.20 13.55 6.84
N GLY A 105 -10.04 14.53 7.18
CA GLY A 105 -10.21 15.00 8.55
C GLY A 105 -10.79 13.96 9.48
N LEU A 106 -11.70 13.12 8.99
CA LEU A 106 -12.25 11.99 9.76
C LEU A 106 -11.25 10.84 9.92
N VAL A 107 -10.51 10.54 8.86
CA VAL A 107 -9.56 9.42 8.83
C VAL A 107 -8.31 9.72 9.64
N GLU A 108 -7.82 10.94 9.61
CA GLU A 108 -6.55 11.35 10.23
C GLU A 108 -5.40 10.39 9.84
N PRO A 109 -5.04 10.28 8.55
CA PRO A 109 -4.02 9.34 8.12
C PRO A 109 -2.65 9.72 8.65
N SER A 110 -1.86 8.71 9.04
CA SER A 110 -0.46 8.90 9.44
C SER A 110 0.46 9.05 8.23
N LEU A 111 0.19 8.30 7.17
CA LEU A 111 0.80 8.45 5.85
C LEU A 111 -0.27 8.22 4.78
N ILE A 112 -0.02 8.79 3.60
CA ILE A 112 -0.84 8.59 2.40
C ILE A 112 0.09 8.19 1.27
N VAL A 113 0.00 6.95 0.80
CA VAL A 113 0.66 6.53 -0.42
C VAL A 113 -0.22 6.92 -1.61
N ASN A 114 0.38 7.51 -2.64
CA ASN A 114 -0.38 8.08 -3.73
C ASN A 114 0.38 8.02 -5.06
N ASP A 115 -0.36 8.09 -6.16
CA ASP A 115 0.20 8.05 -7.52
C ASP A 115 0.61 9.42 -8.08
N GLY A 116 0.33 10.48 -7.35
CA GLY A 116 0.70 11.85 -7.75
C GLY A 116 -0.15 12.45 -8.87
N ILE A 117 -1.19 11.77 -9.34
CA ILE A 117 -2.04 12.27 -10.42
C ILE A 117 -2.93 13.40 -9.91
N ASP A 118 -3.04 14.46 -10.71
CA ASP A 118 -3.92 15.58 -10.43
C ASP A 118 -5.28 15.38 -11.10
N TYR A 119 -6.32 15.24 -10.28
CA TYR A 119 -7.72 15.18 -10.70
C TYR A 119 -8.47 16.47 -10.37
N GLY A 120 -7.74 17.57 -10.11
CA GLY A 120 -8.28 18.89 -9.81
C GLY A 120 -8.02 19.41 -8.40
N CYS A 121 -7.65 18.52 -7.45
CA CYS A 121 -7.42 18.89 -6.04
C CYS A 121 -5.97 18.71 -5.60
N ARG A 122 -5.06 18.41 -6.50
CA ARG A 122 -3.67 18.12 -6.15
C ARG A 122 -2.98 19.24 -5.37
N PRO A 123 -3.10 20.51 -5.76
CA PRO A 123 -2.53 21.60 -4.98
C PRO A 123 -3.07 21.67 -3.54
N ASP A 124 -4.36 21.45 -3.36
CA ASP A 124 -5.00 21.43 -2.03
C ASP A 124 -4.49 20.28 -1.18
N ILE A 125 -4.38 19.10 -1.76
CA ILE A 125 -3.88 17.88 -1.10
C ILE A 125 -2.42 18.12 -0.64
N GLU A 126 -1.58 18.65 -1.51
CA GLU A 126 -0.18 18.93 -1.19
C GLU A 126 -0.04 19.99 -0.11
N ALA A 127 -0.87 21.04 -0.15
CA ALA A 127 -0.84 22.09 0.85
C ALA A 127 -1.23 21.58 2.25
N ALA A 128 -2.25 20.71 2.32
CA ALA A 128 -2.78 20.22 3.60
C ALA A 128 -2.06 18.97 4.13
N TYR A 129 -1.59 18.09 3.26
CA TYR A 129 -1.05 16.77 3.61
C TYR A 129 0.31 16.45 2.99
N GLY A 130 1.01 17.42 2.42
CA GLY A 130 2.27 17.21 1.70
C GLY A 130 3.34 16.48 2.51
N ASP A 131 3.42 16.73 3.81
CA ASP A 131 4.33 16.06 4.73
C ASP A 131 4.02 14.58 4.94
N LYS A 132 2.79 14.14 4.65
CA LYS A 132 2.32 12.76 4.81
C LYS A 132 2.26 11.98 3.49
N LEU A 133 2.43 12.65 2.35
CA LEU A 133 2.38 12.02 1.05
C LEU A 133 3.66 11.23 0.75
N ARG A 134 3.50 10.00 0.23
CA ARG A 134 4.61 9.14 -0.20
C ARG A 134 4.27 8.52 -1.54
N PRO A 135 5.26 8.27 -2.42
CA PRO A 135 4.99 7.58 -3.68
C PRO A 135 4.53 6.14 -3.44
N MET A 136 3.78 5.59 -4.39
CA MET A 136 3.25 4.23 -4.31
C MET A 136 4.35 3.16 -4.18
N ASP A 137 5.54 3.42 -4.72
CA ASP A 137 6.69 2.52 -4.69
C ASP A 137 7.72 2.84 -3.57
N ALA A 138 7.33 3.62 -2.58
CA ALA A 138 8.22 4.03 -1.49
C ALA A 138 8.89 2.86 -0.75
N PHE A 139 8.25 1.69 -0.74
CA PHE A 139 8.77 0.49 -0.08
C PHE A 139 9.96 -0.16 -0.80
N LYS A 140 10.22 0.16 -2.05
CA LYS A 140 11.11 -0.60 -2.95
C LYS A 140 12.55 -0.79 -2.44
N ASP A 141 13.05 0.15 -1.67
CA ASP A 141 14.42 0.12 -1.14
C ASP A 141 14.49 -0.42 0.30
N SER A 142 13.37 -0.79 0.88
CA SER A 142 13.32 -1.37 2.23
C SER A 142 13.69 -2.85 2.21
N ALA A 143 14.34 -3.34 3.27
CA ALA A 143 14.62 -4.76 3.43
C ALA A 143 13.32 -5.53 3.74
N PRO A 144 13.13 -6.75 3.20
CA PRO A 144 11.95 -7.54 3.55
C PRO A 144 11.93 -7.91 5.05
N ALA A 145 10.85 -7.55 5.73
CA ALA A 145 10.67 -7.91 7.14
C ALA A 145 10.37 -9.40 7.30
N ALA A 146 10.83 -9.98 8.42
CA ALA A 146 10.26 -11.21 8.91
C ALA A 146 8.86 -10.87 9.46
N VAL A 147 7.82 -11.51 8.91
CA VAL A 147 6.45 -11.26 9.33
C VAL A 147 6.06 -12.32 10.36
N SER A 148 5.76 -11.88 11.58
CA SER A 148 5.23 -12.73 12.63
C SER A 148 3.75 -12.43 12.85
N TYR A 149 2.99 -13.44 13.25
CA TYR A 149 1.60 -13.25 13.63
C TYR A 149 1.53 -12.50 14.95
N THR A 150 1.01 -11.29 14.89
CA THR A 150 0.74 -10.47 16.08
C THR A 150 -0.75 -10.16 16.13
N HIS A 151 -1.35 -10.50 17.24
CA HIS A 151 -2.77 -10.17 17.49
C HIS A 151 -2.99 -8.69 17.74
#